data_9a3861e6ec1462e54069acaa100a3e78
#
_entry.id   9a3861e6ec1462e54069acaa100a3e78
#
_cell.length_a   1.000
_cell.length_b   1.000
_cell.length_c   1.000
_cell.angle_alpha   90.00
_cell.angle_beta   90.00
_cell.angle_gamma   90.00
#
_symmetry.space_group_name_H-M   'P 1'
#
loop_
_entity.id
_entity.type
_entity.pdbx_description
1 polymer ?
#
loop_
_entity_poly.entity_id
_entity_poly.type
_entity_poly.pdbx_seq_one_letter_code
_entity_poly.pdbx_strand_id
1 'polypeptide(L)'
;MNAYDEYMRGIVQPMREELVNAGFTQLMNAGDVAEHMQESKGTSVVVINSVCGCAAGLARPAVIEAVQTVEKKPQHLVTVFAGQDKEATAQMRSFFEEVPPSSPSIAFWKDGNLAYFIPREQIEGQMMESVRDHVMDVLDKIVE
;
A
#
# COMPACT_ATOMS: atom_id res chain seq x y z
N MET A 1 -5.26 -21.36 -16.36
CA MET A 1 -6.06 -20.23 -15.81
C MET A 1 -7.46 -20.32 -16.39
N ASN A 2 -8.48 -20.13 -15.56
CA ASN A 2 -9.87 -20.21 -16.03
C ASN A 2 -10.38 -18.84 -16.49
N ALA A 3 -11.58 -18.82 -17.07
CA ALA A 3 -12.17 -17.59 -17.61
C ALA A 3 -12.39 -16.51 -16.55
N TYR A 4 -12.71 -16.93 -15.31
CA TYR A 4 -12.90 -16.00 -14.22
C TYR A 4 -11.59 -15.29 -13.87
N ASP A 5 -10.49 -16.03 -13.80
CA ASP A 5 -9.17 -15.46 -13.50
C ASP A 5 -8.73 -14.48 -14.60
N GLU A 6 -9.00 -14.80 -15.86
CA GLU A 6 -8.68 -13.90 -16.97
C GLU A 6 -9.52 -12.62 -16.90
N TYR A 7 -10.80 -12.75 -16.57
CA TYR A 7 -11.70 -11.61 -16.40
C TYR A 7 -11.22 -10.70 -15.27
N MET A 8 -10.89 -11.29 -14.13
CA MET A 8 -10.41 -10.53 -12.98
C MET A 8 -9.05 -9.86 -13.25
N ARG A 9 -8.17 -10.53 -14.01
CA ARG A 9 -6.90 -9.93 -14.38
C ARG A 9 -7.10 -8.65 -15.18
N GLY A 10 -8.05 -8.66 -16.13
CA GLY A 10 -8.38 -7.48 -16.91
C GLY A 10 -8.95 -6.32 -16.08
N ILE A 11 -9.76 -6.64 -15.06
CA ILE A 11 -10.32 -5.63 -14.14
C ILE A 11 -9.23 -5.07 -13.23
N VAL A 12 -8.35 -5.92 -12.73
CA VAL A 12 -7.34 -5.56 -11.74
C VAL A 12 -6.18 -4.79 -12.36
N GLN A 13 -5.88 -5.04 -13.64
CA GLN A 13 -4.69 -4.45 -14.26
C GLN A 13 -4.66 -2.92 -14.20
N PRO A 14 -5.73 -2.18 -14.53
CA PRO A 14 -5.70 -0.72 -14.38
C PRO A 14 -5.49 -0.28 -12.93
N MET A 15 -5.99 -1.06 -11.97
CA MET A 15 -5.82 -0.76 -10.54
C MET A 15 -4.37 -0.93 -10.11
N ARG A 16 -3.65 -1.90 -10.68
CA ARG A 16 -2.23 -2.07 -10.45
C ARG A 16 -1.43 -0.92 -11.08
N GLU A 17 -1.78 -0.58 -12.31
CA GLU A 17 -1.08 0.45 -13.07
C GLU A 17 -1.20 1.83 -12.44
N GLU A 18 -2.30 2.12 -11.78
CA GLU A 18 -2.48 3.40 -11.09
C GLU A 18 -1.34 3.66 -10.10
N LEU A 19 -0.99 2.66 -9.29
CA LEU A 19 0.12 2.78 -8.35
C LEU A 19 1.48 2.68 -9.02
N VAL A 20 1.65 1.77 -9.97
CA VAL A 20 2.91 1.61 -10.69
C VAL A 20 3.29 2.89 -11.43
N ASN A 21 2.33 3.54 -12.07
CA ASN A 21 2.57 4.79 -12.79
C ASN A 21 2.93 5.93 -11.84
N ALA A 22 2.58 5.82 -10.57
CA ALA A 22 2.94 6.79 -9.54
C ALA A 22 4.27 6.47 -8.85
N GLY A 23 4.97 5.42 -9.28
CA GLY A 23 6.28 5.07 -8.76
C GLY A 23 6.31 3.91 -7.78
N PHE A 24 5.18 3.24 -7.55
CA PHE A 24 5.14 2.10 -6.64
C PHE A 24 5.65 0.84 -7.34
N THR A 25 6.42 0.05 -6.60
CA THR A 25 6.88 -1.26 -7.05
C THR A 25 5.94 -2.33 -6.53
N GLN A 26 5.45 -3.19 -7.43
CA GLN A 26 4.61 -4.31 -7.03
C GLN A 26 5.47 -5.44 -6.49
N LEU A 27 5.12 -5.94 -5.29
CA LEU A 27 5.74 -7.11 -4.71
C LEU A 27 4.77 -8.27 -4.97
N MET A 28 5.12 -9.12 -5.93
CA MET A 28 4.18 -10.09 -6.51
C MET A 28 4.20 -11.47 -5.85
N ASN A 29 5.22 -11.75 -5.03
CA ASN A 29 5.34 -13.05 -4.38
C ASN A 29 5.93 -12.89 -2.98
N ALA A 30 5.86 -13.96 -2.19
CA ALA A 30 6.32 -13.92 -0.79
C ALA A 30 7.82 -13.61 -0.68
N GLY A 31 8.62 -14.11 -1.61
CA GLY A 31 10.08 -13.88 -1.61
C GLY A 31 10.42 -12.39 -1.79
N ASP A 32 9.76 -11.73 -2.75
CA ASP A 32 9.98 -10.31 -2.99
C ASP A 32 9.56 -9.47 -1.78
N VAL A 33 8.47 -9.84 -1.13
CA VAL A 33 8.00 -9.15 0.08
C VAL A 33 9.03 -9.31 1.20
N ALA A 34 9.46 -10.54 1.46
CA ALA A 34 10.41 -10.81 2.54
C ALA A 34 11.72 -10.06 2.32
N GLU A 35 12.24 -10.08 1.10
CA GLU A 35 13.48 -9.38 0.76
C GLU A 35 13.35 -7.88 1.02
N HIS A 36 12.28 -7.27 0.52
CA HIS A 36 12.09 -5.83 0.72
C HIS A 36 11.96 -5.48 2.20
N MET A 37 11.12 -6.20 2.93
CA MET A 37 10.83 -5.86 4.33
C MET A 37 12.03 -6.07 5.24
N GLN A 38 12.85 -7.07 4.94
CA GLN A 38 14.02 -7.39 5.76
C GLN A 38 15.25 -6.58 5.40
N GLU A 39 15.41 -6.20 4.16
CA GLU A 39 16.65 -5.59 3.66
C GLU A 39 16.56 -4.10 3.36
N SER A 40 15.38 -3.54 3.15
CA SER A 40 15.25 -2.13 2.82
C SER A 40 15.59 -1.24 4.02
N LYS A 41 16.21 -0.10 3.72
CA LYS A 41 16.54 0.90 4.72
C LYS A 41 15.78 2.18 4.44
N GLY A 42 15.55 2.97 5.49
CA GLY A 42 14.77 4.18 5.39
C GLY A 42 13.28 3.88 5.50
N THR A 43 12.47 4.76 4.95
CA THR A 43 11.01 4.69 5.07
C THR A 43 10.39 4.12 3.81
N SER A 44 9.55 3.09 3.98
CA SER A 44 8.73 2.53 2.90
C SER A 44 7.26 2.86 3.16
N VAL A 45 6.57 3.37 2.14
CA VAL A 45 5.11 3.41 2.14
C VAL A 45 4.63 2.13 1.49
N VAL A 46 3.84 1.36 2.23
CA VAL A 46 3.32 0.06 1.77
C VAL A 46 1.82 0.19 1.60
N VAL A 47 1.34 0.11 0.36
CA VAL A 47 -0.09 0.12 0.09
C VAL A 47 -0.57 -1.32 -0.07
N ILE A 48 -1.51 -1.74 0.77
CA ILE A 48 -2.20 -3.00 0.58
C ILE A 48 -3.43 -2.66 -0.27
N ASN A 49 -3.32 -2.92 -1.56
CA ASN A 49 -4.32 -2.55 -2.57
C ASN A 49 -5.53 -3.47 -2.52
N SER A 50 -6.63 -3.04 -3.12
CA SER A 50 -7.89 -3.77 -3.11
C SER A 50 -8.72 -3.39 -4.32
N VAL A 51 -9.68 -4.25 -4.69
CA VAL A 51 -10.64 -3.97 -5.77
C VAL A 51 -11.81 -3.10 -5.31
N CYS A 52 -11.94 -2.83 -4.00
CA CYS A 52 -13.11 -2.13 -3.48
C CYS A 52 -13.11 -0.64 -3.84
N GLY A 53 -14.30 -0.01 -3.76
CA GLY A 53 -14.46 1.40 -4.05
C GLY A 53 -13.64 2.32 -3.14
N CYS A 54 -13.38 1.88 -1.90
CA CYS A 54 -12.52 2.64 -0.97
C CYS A 54 -11.09 2.76 -1.48
N ALA A 55 -10.59 1.73 -2.17
CA ALA A 55 -9.27 1.78 -2.78
C ALA A 55 -9.28 2.70 -3.98
N ALA A 56 -10.26 2.56 -4.88
CA ALA A 56 -10.33 3.32 -6.12
C ALA A 56 -10.57 4.81 -5.89
N GLY A 57 -11.50 5.15 -5.00
CA GLY A 57 -11.91 6.54 -4.77
C GLY A 57 -11.18 7.25 -3.66
N LEU A 58 -10.48 6.52 -2.79
CA LEU A 58 -9.87 7.10 -1.60
C LEU A 58 -8.41 6.73 -1.44
N ALA A 59 -8.11 5.44 -1.18
CA ALA A 59 -6.76 5.04 -0.79
C ALA A 59 -5.72 5.32 -1.87
N ARG A 60 -5.94 4.85 -3.09
CA ARG A 60 -4.94 5.03 -4.15
C ARG A 60 -4.73 6.50 -4.51
N PRO A 61 -5.79 7.28 -4.83
CA PRO A 61 -5.55 8.69 -5.15
C PRO A 61 -4.96 9.47 -3.99
N ALA A 62 -5.37 9.20 -2.75
CA ALA A 62 -4.85 9.92 -1.59
C ALA A 62 -3.37 9.66 -1.37
N VAL A 63 -2.95 8.39 -1.40
CA VAL A 63 -1.54 8.06 -1.17
C VAL A 63 -0.65 8.57 -2.32
N ILE A 64 -1.14 8.49 -3.55
CA ILE A 64 -0.39 8.99 -4.71
C ILE A 64 -0.17 10.50 -4.57
N GLU A 65 -1.22 11.26 -4.31
CA GLU A 65 -1.10 12.69 -4.16
C GLU A 65 -0.20 13.06 -2.98
N ALA A 66 -0.32 12.34 -1.87
CA ALA A 66 0.49 12.59 -0.69
C ALA A 66 1.98 12.41 -0.97
N VAL A 67 2.37 11.28 -1.59
CA VAL A 67 3.79 11.01 -1.84
C VAL A 67 4.39 11.94 -2.89
N GLN A 68 3.56 12.49 -3.79
CA GLN A 68 4.01 13.46 -4.78
C GLN A 68 4.15 14.85 -4.20
N THR A 69 3.40 15.16 -3.15
CA THR A 69 3.32 16.50 -2.57
C THR A 69 4.31 16.73 -1.42
N VAL A 70 4.58 15.72 -0.59
CA VAL A 70 5.45 15.89 0.58
C VAL A 70 6.85 16.33 0.18
N GLU A 71 7.47 17.17 1.02
CA GLU A 71 8.85 17.61 0.82
C GLU A 71 9.84 16.49 1.15
N LYS A 72 9.58 15.78 2.24
CA LYS A 72 10.42 14.67 2.67
C LYS A 72 9.92 13.38 2.03
N LYS A 73 10.55 12.97 0.94
CA LYS A 73 10.11 11.78 0.19
C LYS A 73 10.53 10.50 0.90
N PRO A 74 9.62 9.51 1.01
CA PRO A 74 10.02 8.20 1.49
C PRO A 74 10.97 7.54 0.50
N GLN A 75 11.86 6.69 1.01
CA GLN A 75 12.85 6.03 0.16
C GLN A 75 12.23 4.99 -0.76
N HIS A 76 11.14 4.36 -0.33
CA HIS A 76 10.53 3.26 -1.07
C HIS A 76 9.02 3.39 -1.12
N LEU A 77 8.44 3.04 -2.28
CA LEU A 77 7.01 2.95 -2.48
C LEU A 77 6.72 1.54 -2.99
N VAL A 78 6.03 0.73 -2.21
CA VAL A 78 5.75 -0.66 -2.57
C VAL A 78 4.27 -1.01 -2.33
N THR A 79 3.79 -2.03 -3.03
CA THR A 79 2.40 -2.43 -2.91
C THR A 79 2.24 -3.94 -3.08
N VAL A 80 1.26 -4.50 -2.38
CA VAL A 80 0.75 -5.85 -2.59
C VAL A 80 -0.76 -5.73 -2.86
N PHE A 81 -1.34 -6.70 -3.56
CA PHE A 81 -2.75 -6.64 -3.94
C PHE A 81 -3.54 -7.73 -3.20
N ALA A 82 -4.28 -7.31 -2.17
CA ALA A 82 -5.09 -8.22 -1.37
C ALA A 82 -6.17 -8.86 -2.24
N GLY A 83 -6.34 -10.17 -2.08
CA GLY A 83 -7.32 -10.93 -2.83
C GLY A 83 -6.83 -11.40 -4.20
N GLN A 84 -5.79 -10.80 -4.76
CA GLN A 84 -5.23 -11.17 -6.05
C GLN A 84 -3.88 -11.86 -5.88
N ASP A 85 -2.96 -11.26 -5.13
CA ASP A 85 -1.62 -11.82 -4.88
C ASP A 85 -1.59 -12.33 -3.44
N LYS A 86 -2.24 -13.48 -3.23
CA LYS A 86 -2.52 -13.98 -1.88
C LYS A 86 -1.27 -14.29 -1.07
N GLU A 87 -0.27 -14.90 -1.69
CA GLU A 87 0.97 -15.24 -0.99
C GLU A 87 1.77 -13.99 -0.62
N ALA A 88 1.87 -13.04 -1.53
CA ALA A 88 2.54 -11.76 -1.26
C ALA A 88 1.83 -11.02 -0.13
N THR A 89 0.49 -10.97 -0.18
CA THR A 89 -0.30 -10.28 0.84
C THR A 89 -0.14 -10.94 2.21
N ALA A 90 -0.20 -12.28 2.26
CA ALA A 90 -0.02 -13.01 3.51
C ALA A 90 1.36 -12.77 4.11
N GLN A 91 2.39 -12.79 3.26
CA GLN A 91 3.76 -12.52 3.71
C GLN A 91 3.90 -11.10 4.23
N MET A 92 3.32 -10.12 3.53
CA MET A 92 3.36 -8.72 3.98
C MET A 92 2.69 -8.57 5.34
N ARG A 93 1.51 -9.17 5.52
CA ARG A 93 0.78 -9.10 6.79
C ARG A 93 1.51 -9.77 7.95
N SER A 94 2.39 -10.72 7.66
CA SER A 94 3.20 -11.36 8.71
C SER A 94 4.15 -10.38 9.40
N PHE A 95 4.47 -9.26 8.76
CA PHE A 95 5.28 -8.19 9.35
C PHE A 95 4.45 -7.22 10.19
N PHE A 96 3.11 -7.31 10.13
CA PHE A 96 2.18 -6.41 10.82
C PHE A 96 1.23 -7.18 11.75
N GLU A 97 1.71 -8.19 12.45
CA GLU A 97 0.86 -9.06 13.27
C GLU A 97 0.15 -8.30 14.39
N GLU A 98 0.71 -7.17 14.83
CA GLU A 98 0.11 -6.34 15.88
C GLU A 98 -1.14 -5.59 15.43
N VAL A 99 -1.45 -5.56 14.12
CA VAL A 99 -2.65 -4.89 13.60
C VAL A 99 -3.55 -5.90 12.90
N PRO A 100 -4.89 -5.77 13.03
CA PRO A 100 -5.81 -6.67 12.30
C PRO A 100 -5.72 -6.47 10.79
N PRO A 101 -5.82 -7.56 10.00
CA PRO A 101 -5.79 -7.44 8.54
C PRO A 101 -6.95 -6.59 8.02
N SER A 102 -6.65 -5.70 7.08
CA SER A 102 -7.66 -4.91 6.38
C SER A 102 -7.14 -4.51 5.00
N SER A 103 -8.05 -4.22 4.08
CA SER A 103 -7.70 -3.74 2.75
C SER A 103 -8.83 -2.89 2.16
N PRO A 104 -8.53 -1.72 1.56
CA PRO A 104 -7.19 -1.17 1.44
C PRO A 104 -6.64 -0.72 2.79
N SER A 105 -5.34 -0.70 2.91
CA SER A 105 -4.67 -0.16 4.10
C SER A 105 -3.30 0.37 3.68
N ILE A 106 -2.71 1.21 4.54
CA ILE A 106 -1.43 1.84 4.25
C ILE A 106 -0.53 1.65 5.46
N ALA A 107 0.61 1.00 5.26
CA ALA A 107 1.59 0.80 6.31
C ALA A 107 2.82 1.66 6.04
N PHE A 108 3.45 2.10 7.10
CA PHE A 108 4.67 2.89 7.04
C PHE A 108 5.75 2.09 7.76
N TRP A 109 6.70 1.59 6.98
CA TRP A 109 7.76 0.70 7.44
C TRP A 109 9.07 1.46 7.47
N LYS A 110 9.74 1.49 8.62
CA LYS A 110 10.97 2.27 8.75
C LYS A 110 12.04 1.43 9.44
N ASP A 111 13.13 1.19 8.71
CA ASP A 111 14.32 0.50 9.22
C ASP A 111 13.99 -0.81 9.94
N GLY A 112 13.11 -1.61 9.33
CA GLY A 112 12.76 -2.94 9.84
C GLY A 112 11.62 -2.95 10.85
N ASN A 113 10.94 -1.84 11.07
CA ASN A 113 9.84 -1.77 12.04
C ASN A 113 8.62 -1.05 11.47
N LEU A 114 7.44 -1.45 11.95
CA LEU A 114 6.20 -0.76 11.62
C LEU A 114 6.15 0.57 12.37
N ALA A 115 6.25 1.68 11.64
CA ALA A 115 6.24 3.01 12.25
C ALA A 115 4.82 3.52 12.46
N TYR A 116 3.90 3.22 11.51
CA TYR A 116 2.52 3.66 11.59
C TYR A 116 1.66 2.83 10.65
N PHE A 117 0.36 2.73 10.92
CA PHE A 117 -0.56 1.96 10.10
C PHE A 117 -1.90 2.67 9.99
N ILE A 118 -2.41 2.80 8.75
CA ILE A 118 -3.74 3.36 8.49
C ILE A 118 -4.62 2.22 8.02
N PRO A 119 -5.51 1.70 8.88
CA PRO A 119 -6.40 0.60 8.50
C PRO A 119 -7.57 1.11 7.66
N ARG A 120 -8.30 0.16 7.05
CA ARG A 120 -9.46 0.48 6.20
C ARG A 120 -10.49 1.37 6.91
N GLU A 121 -10.73 1.16 8.19
CA GLU A 121 -11.72 1.94 8.94
C GLU A 121 -11.36 3.41 9.06
N GLN A 122 -10.09 3.77 8.86
CA GLN A 122 -9.64 5.17 8.82
C GLN A 122 -9.58 5.73 7.41
N ILE A 123 -9.94 4.92 6.42
CA ILE A 123 -10.02 5.32 5.02
C ILE A 123 -11.48 5.38 4.58
N GLU A 124 -12.22 4.30 4.82
CA GLU A 124 -13.62 4.18 4.44
C GLU A 124 -14.47 5.27 5.11
N GLY A 125 -15.29 5.93 4.30
CA GLY A 125 -16.16 6.99 4.81
C GLY A 125 -15.49 8.34 4.98
N GLN A 126 -14.19 8.44 4.70
CA GLN A 126 -13.45 9.69 4.76
C GLN A 126 -13.48 10.39 3.41
N MET A 127 -13.08 11.65 3.39
CA MET A 127 -12.81 12.36 2.14
C MET A 127 -11.38 12.04 1.68
N MET A 128 -11.16 12.05 0.37
CA MET A 128 -9.83 11.77 -0.19
C MET A 128 -8.78 12.72 0.40
N GLU A 129 -9.12 13.99 0.51
CA GLU A 129 -8.22 15.00 1.05
C GLU A 129 -7.84 14.72 2.50
N SER A 130 -8.76 14.16 3.29
CA SER A 130 -8.49 13.81 4.69
C SER A 130 -7.50 12.65 4.77
N VAL A 131 -7.66 11.65 3.91
CA VAL A 131 -6.73 10.52 3.86
C VAL A 131 -5.36 10.99 3.37
N ARG A 132 -5.34 11.81 2.32
CA ARG A 132 -4.10 12.40 1.81
C ARG A 132 -3.34 13.14 2.90
N ASP A 133 -4.03 14.02 3.62
CA ASP A 133 -3.41 14.82 4.67
C ASP A 133 -2.89 13.95 5.81
N HIS A 134 -3.61 12.87 6.13
CA HIS A 134 -3.17 11.91 7.14
C HIS A 134 -1.85 11.25 6.72
N VAL A 135 -1.74 10.82 5.46
CA VAL A 135 -0.51 10.23 4.93
C VAL A 135 0.63 11.26 4.96
N MET A 136 0.36 12.50 4.54
CA MET A 136 1.36 13.56 4.52
C MET A 136 1.88 13.86 5.94
N ASP A 137 0.97 13.93 6.92
CA ASP A 137 1.35 14.17 8.31
C ASP A 137 2.26 13.07 8.85
N VAL A 138 1.95 11.81 8.55
CA VAL A 138 2.77 10.70 8.99
C VAL A 138 4.15 10.78 8.37
N LEU A 139 4.22 11.02 7.06
CA LEU A 139 5.51 11.12 6.35
C LEU A 139 6.35 12.27 6.88
N ASP A 140 5.72 13.40 7.16
CA ASP A 140 6.43 14.55 7.71
C ASP A 140 7.09 14.25 9.06
N LYS A 141 6.49 13.37 9.84
CA LYS A 141 7.00 12.99 11.16
C LYS A 141 8.05 11.90 11.12
N ILE A 142 7.96 10.96 10.18
CA ILE A 142 8.82 9.77 10.21
C ILE A 142 9.96 9.80 9.19
N VAL A 143 9.83 10.53 8.09
CA VAL A 143 10.90 10.63 7.08
C VAL A 143 11.94 11.65 7.56
N GLU A 144 13.19 11.24 7.50
CA GLU A 144 14.31 12.09 7.91
C GLU A 144 14.94 12.85 6.76
#